data_a85dd5dd7e5b0bafe9c801b0f5678bba
#
_entry.id   a85dd5dd7e5b0bafe9c801b0f5678bba
#
_cell.length_a   1.000
_cell.length_b   1.000
_cell.length_c   1.000
_cell.angle_alpha   90.00
_cell.angle_beta   90.00
_cell.angle_gamma   90.00
#
_symmetry.space_group_name_H-M   'P 1'
#
loop_
_entity.id
_entity.type
_entity.pdbx_description
1 polymer ?
#
loop_
_entity_poly.entity_id
_entity_poly.type
_entity_poly.pdbx_seq_one_letter_code
_entity_poly.pdbx_strand_id
1 'polypeptide(L)'
;MVPSIGHRAPGLDDTSWRALSRGTMRVQRRLDLHGHRAQSAFERLHRFLLTAARDGVRCVEIVTGLGSGAEGGVLRRELPHWLDRPDLGPLILAVVHPHTRNQGSVRILLRRAGRPR
;
A
#
# COMPACT_ATOMS: atom_id res chain seq x y z
N MET A 1 0.92 1.76 -15.69
CA MET A 1 0.18 2.78 -14.92
C MET A 1 0.65 2.74 -13.47
N VAL A 2 1.01 3.89 -12.92
CA VAL A 2 1.46 3.99 -11.54
C VAL A 2 0.25 3.87 -10.61
N PRO A 3 0.24 2.94 -9.63
CA PRO A 3 -0.85 2.89 -8.65
C PRO A 3 -0.74 4.07 -7.69
N SER A 4 -1.30 5.18 -8.09
CA SER A 4 -1.30 6.39 -7.27
C SER A 4 -2.27 6.24 -6.11
N ILE A 5 -2.08 7.09 -5.10
CA ILE A 5 -3.01 7.12 -3.97
C ILE A 5 -4.39 7.48 -4.50
N GLY A 6 -5.39 6.72 -4.07
CA GLY A 6 -6.75 6.85 -4.59
C GLY A 6 -7.02 5.96 -5.79
N HIS A 7 -6.03 5.21 -6.24
CA HIS A 7 -6.16 4.32 -7.39
C HIS A 7 -7.11 3.16 -7.09
N ARG A 8 -7.91 2.82 -8.08
CA ARG A 8 -8.81 1.68 -8.03
C ARG A 8 -8.65 0.89 -9.32
N ALA A 9 -8.15 -0.34 -9.21
CA ALA A 9 -7.96 -1.19 -10.36
C ALA A 9 -9.30 -1.72 -10.89
N PRO A 10 -9.38 -2.02 -12.19
CA PRO A 10 -10.57 -2.66 -12.73
C PRO A 10 -10.86 -3.98 -12.03
N GLY A 11 -12.12 -4.31 -11.88
CA GLY A 11 -12.54 -5.56 -11.27
C GLY A 11 -12.75 -5.49 -9.77
N LEU A 12 -12.37 -4.39 -9.13
CA LEU A 12 -12.63 -4.22 -7.71
C LEU A 12 -14.10 -3.83 -7.51
N ASP A 13 -14.80 -4.59 -6.70
CA ASP A 13 -16.22 -4.34 -6.47
C ASP A 13 -16.43 -3.08 -5.62
N ASP A 14 -17.63 -2.49 -5.75
CA ASP A 14 -17.93 -1.25 -5.06
C ASP A 14 -17.97 -1.39 -3.55
N THR A 15 -18.40 -2.53 -3.05
CA THR A 15 -18.48 -2.76 -1.60
C THR A 15 -17.09 -2.73 -0.98
N SER A 16 -16.14 -3.43 -1.59
CA SER A 16 -14.76 -3.45 -1.10
C SER A 16 -14.13 -2.07 -1.23
N TRP A 17 -14.36 -1.39 -2.34
CA TRP A 17 -13.83 -0.04 -2.53
C TRP A 17 -14.34 0.92 -1.45
N ARG A 18 -15.65 0.86 -1.15
CA ARG A 18 -16.22 1.71 -0.11
C ARG A 18 -15.64 1.41 1.26
N ALA A 19 -15.52 0.13 1.59
CA ALA A 19 -14.98 -0.27 2.89
C ALA A 19 -13.54 0.24 3.04
N LEU A 20 -12.73 0.10 1.99
CA LEU A 20 -11.36 0.56 2.03
C LEU A 20 -11.31 2.09 2.14
N SER A 21 -12.09 2.80 1.32
CA SER A 21 -12.07 4.26 1.27
C SER A 21 -12.57 4.90 2.55
N ARG A 22 -13.55 4.27 3.20
CA ARG A 22 -14.12 4.78 4.44
C ARG A 22 -13.34 4.36 5.68
N GLY A 23 -12.33 3.50 5.50
CA GLY A 23 -11.53 3.03 6.61
C GLY A 23 -12.20 1.96 7.47
N THR A 24 -13.27 1.33 6.96
CA THR A 24 -13.97 0.27 7.70
C THR A 24 -13.44 -1.12 7.39
N MET A 25 -12.62 -1.26 6.34
CA MET A 25 -11.99 -2.52 6.05
C MET A 25 -10.90 -2.82 7.07
N ARG A 26 -10.91 -4.05 7.60
CA ARG A 26 -9.93 -4.43 8.62
C ARG A 26 -8.53 -4.49 8.03
N VAL A 27 -7.59 -3.82 8.68
CA VAL A 27 -6.17 -3.93 8.35
C VAL A 27 -5.64 -5.20 8.99
N GLN A 28 -5.08 -6.08 8.18
CA GLN A 28 -4.58 -7.37 8.66
C GLN A 28 -3.12 -7.32 9.05
N ARG A 29 -2.32 -6.46 8.38
CA ARG A 29 -0.90 -6.29 8.67
C ARG A 29 -0.50 -4.83 8.46
N ARG A 30 0.51 -4.42 9.18
CA ARG A 30 0.98 -3.04 9.15
C ARG A 30 2.49 -3.03 9.08
N LEU A 31 3.05 -2.16 8.24
CA LEU A 31 4.49 -1.98 8.11
C LEU A 31 4.81 -0.50 8.33
N ASP A 32 5.65 -0.22 9.30
CA ASP A 32 6.04 1.14 9.60
C ASP A 32 7.44 1.39 9.05
N LEU A 33 7.51 2.30 8.08
CA LEU A 33 8.75 2.65 7.40
C LEU A 33 9.31 4.00 7.82
N HIS A 34 8.59 4.72 8.70
CA HIS A 34 9.05 6.06 9.05
C HIS A 34 10.45 5.99 9.66
N GLY A 35 11.27 6.98 9.35
CA GLY A 35 12.63 7.03 9.86
C GLY A 35 13.63 6.17 9.10
N HIS A 36 13.18 5.28 8.22
CA HIS A 36 14.09 4.49 7.40
C HIS A 36 14.58 5.30 6.21
N ARG A 37 15.78 5.00 5.74
CA ARG A 37 16.26 5.53 4.47
C ARG A 37 15.51 4.87 3.34
N ALA A 38 15.47 5.55 2.18
CA ALA A 38 14.67 5.09 1.05
C ALA A 38 15.00 3.67 0.63
N GLN A 39 16.29 3.32 0.53
CA GLN A 39 16.64 1.98 0.09
C GLN A 39 16.20 0.91 1.07
N SER A 40 16.44 1.13 2.35
CA SER A 40 16.02 0.19 3.39
C SER A 40 14.50 0.07 3.43
N ALA A 41 13.80 1.21 3.30
CA ALA A 41 12.34 1.21 3.29
C ALA A 41 11.81 0.42 2.10
N PHE A 42 12.39 0.62 0.92
CA PHE A 42 11.97 -0.12 -0.25
C PHE A 42 12.13 -1.63 -0.08
N GLU A 43 13.27 -2.05 0.45
CA GLU A 43 13.52 -3.48 0.63
C GLU A 43 12.53 -4.11 1.60
N ARG A 44 12.21 -3.39 2.67
CA ARG A 44 11.22 -3.86 3.64
C ARG A 44 9.83 -3.92 3.04
N LEU A 45 9.45 -2.88 2.30
CA LEU A 45 8.15 -2.84 1.63
C LEU A 45 8.01 -3.98 0.63
N HIS A 46 9.02 -4.19 -0.19
CA HIS A 46 9.01 -5.22 -1.21
C HIS A 46 8.77 -6.59 -0.59
N ARG A 47 9.56 -6.93 0.42
CA ARG A 47 9.43 -8.21 1.10
C ARG A 47 8.08 -8.35 1.78
N PHE A 48 7.65 -7.27 2.44
CA PHE A 48 6.38 -7.27 3.16
C PHE A 48 5.20 -7.55 2.24
N LEU A 49 5.15 -6.88 1.09
CA LEU A 49 4.03 -7.04 0.17
C LEU A 49 4.02 -8.41 -0.49
N LEU A 50 5.18 -8.92 -0.89
CA LEU A 50 5.25 -10.26 -1.47
C LEU A 50 4.81 -11.32 -0.46
N THR A 51 5.25 -11.17 0.79
CA THR A 51 4.87 -12.09 1.84
C THR A 51 3.38 -12.02 2.15
N ALA A 52 2.84 -10.81 2.24
CA ALA A 52 1.42 -10.63 2.51
C ALA A 52 0.57 -11.24 1.40
N ALA A 53 0.95 -11.02 0.15
CA ALA A 53 0.23 -11.57 -0.99
C ALA A 53 0.28 -13.10 -0.97
N ARG A 54 1.43 -13.67 -0.70
CA ARG A 54 1.59 -15.12 -0.61
C ARG A 54 0.72 -15.72 0.49
N ASP A 55 0.61 -15.00 1.61
CA ASP A 55 -0.15 -15.49 2.76
C ASP A 55 -1.65 -15.22 2.63
N GLY A 56 -2.09 -14.67 1.52
CA GLY A 56 -3.52 -14.41 1.30
C GLY A 56 -4.05 -13.20 2.04
N VAL A 57 -3.19 -12.33 2.51
CA VAL A 57 -3.60 -11.10 3.20
C VAL A 57 -4.22 -10.15 2.19
N ARG A 58 -5.34 -9.51 2.58
CA ARG A 58 -6.05 -8.60 1.68
C ARG A 58 -5.75 -7.14 1.93
N CYS A 59 -5.75 -6.71 3.17
CA CYS A 59 -5.61 -5.29 3.49
C CYS A 59 -4.41 -5.06 4.40
N VAL A 60 -3.53 -4.17 3.97
CA VAL A 60 -2.34 -3.81 4.76
C VAL A 60 -2.24 -2.30 4.87
N GLU A 61 -1.54 -1.83 5.88
CA GLU A 61 -1.26 -0.41 6.05
C GLU A 61 0.24 -0.20 6.04
N ILE A 62 0.68 0.81 5.29
CA ILE A 62 2.09 1.19 5.20
C ILE A 62 2.23 2.61 5.77
N VAL A 63 3.09 2.77 6.76
CA VAL A 63 3.32 4.06 7.40
C VAL A 63 4.64 4.61 6.88
N THR A 64 4.59 5.77 6.24
CA THR A 64 5.79 6.47 5.75
C THR A 64 6.14 7.69 6.61
N GLY A 65 5.20 8.14 7.44
CA GLY A 65 5.35 9.37 8.18
C GLY A 65 4.98 10.58 7.34
N LEU A 66 4.94 11.73 7.98
CA LEU A 66 4.50 12.97 7.33
C LEU A 66 5.62 13.72 6.62
N GLY A 67 6.85 13.23 6.72
CA GLY A 67 7.93 13.82 5.97
C GLY A 67 8.67 14.94 6.69
N SER A 68 8.69 14.93 8.00
CA SER A 68 9.53 15.85 8.74
C SER A 68 10.96 15.33 8.80
N GLY A 69 11.92 16.24 8.90
CA GLY A 69 13.33 15.88 9.03
C GLY A 69 14.09 15.95 7.71
N ALA A 70 15.36 15.53 7.75
CA ALA A 70 16.26 15.66 6.61
C ALA A 70 15.82 14.85 5.41
N GLU A 71 15.20 13.68 5.66
CA GLU A 71 14.69 12.83 4.60
C GLU A 71 13.25 13.18 4.23
N GLY A 72 12.76 14.32 4.70
CA GLY A 72 11.37 14.69 4.71
C GLY A 72 10.60 14.40 3.44
N GLY A 73 9.59 13.57 3.55
CA GLY A 73 8.70 13.27 2.45
C GLY A 73 9.23 12.34 1.40
N VAL A 74 10.49 11.89 1.49
CA VAL A 74 11.07 11.01 0.47
C VAL A 74 10.24 9.73 0.34
N LEU A 75 9.93 9.09 1.46
CA LEU A 75 9.20 7.82 1.42
C LEU A 75 7.81 8.02 0.82
N ARG A 76 7.13 9.10 1.19
CA ARG A 76 5.81 9.40 0.63
C ARG A 76 5.87 9.61 -0.87
N ARG A 77 6.88 10.32 -1.33
CA ARG A 77 7.01 10.61 -2.77
C ARG A 77 7.37 9.36 -3.55
N GLU A 78 8.22 8.51 -2.98
CA GLU A 78 8.70 7.33 -3.71
C GLU A 78 7.71 6.17 -3.69
N LEU A 79 6.83 6.14 -2.70
CA LEU A 79 5.93 5.00 -2.53
C LEU A 79 5.12 4.66 -3.78
N PRO A 80 4.48 5.62 -4.47
CA PRO A 80 3.73 5.28 -5.68
C PRO A 80 4.60 4.63 -6.76
N HIS A 81 5.84 5.09 -6.89
CA HIS A 81 6.76 4.51 -7.88
C HIS A 81 7.13 3.08 -7.52
N TRP A 82 7.38 2.83 -6.23
CA TRP A 82 7.70 1.48 -5.78
C TRP A 82 6.54 0.53 -6.01
N LEU A 83 5.32 0.99 -5.76
CA LEU A 83 4.13 0.16 -5.93
C LEU A 83 3.84 -0.12 -7.40
N ASP A 84 4.39 0.67 -8.32
CA ASP A 84 4.19 0.48 -9.74
C ASP A 84 5.17 -0.52 -10.37
N ARG A 85 6.09 -1.05 -9.59
CA ARG A 85 7.05 -2.02 -10.13
C ARG A 85 6.33 -3.21 -10.73
N PRO A 86 6.91 -3.81 -11.80
CA PRO A 86 6.25 -4.94 -12.46
C PRO A 86 5.98 -6.13 -11.54
N ASP A 87 6.74 -6.28 -10.45
CA ASP A 87 6.53 -7.39 -9.53
C ASP A 87 5.56 -7.05 -8.40
N LEU A 88 5.22 -5.80 -8.20
CA LEU A 88 4.30 -5.38 -7.14
C LEU A 88 2.97 -4.87 -7.68
N GLY A 89 2.99 -4.10 -8.75
CA GLY A 89 1.78 -3.50 -9.30
C GLY A 89 0.65 -4.48 -9.51
N PRO A 90 0.91 -5.64 -10.14
CA PRO A 90 -0.17 -6.60 -10.36
C PRO A 90 -0.80 -7.16 -9.09
N LEU A 91 -0.14 -7.04 -7.95
CA LEU A 91 -0.68 -7.53 -6.68
C LEU A 91 -1.67 -6.56 -6.05
N ILE A 92 -1.74 -5.34 -6.55
CA ILE A 92 -2.42 -4.23 -5.87
C ILE A 92 -3.72 -3.89 -6.58
N LEU A 93 -4.82 -3.92 -5.83
CA LEU A 93 -6.13 -3.53 -6.35
C LEU A 93 -6.44 -2.06 -6.07
N ALA A 94 -6.00 -1.53 -4.94
CA ALA A 94 -6.30 -0.16 -4.58
C ALA A 94 -5.32 0.36 -3.55
N VAL A 95 -5.11 1.67 -3.55
CA VAL A 95 -4.27 2.37 -2.58
C VAL A 95 -5.01 3.63 -2.16
N VAL A 96 -5.26 3.80 -0.87
CA VAL A 96 -5.96 4.98 -0.35
C VAL A 96 -5.29 5.49 0.92
N HIS A 97 -5.50 6.76 1.22
CA HIS A 97 -5.20 7.28 2.55
C HIS A 97 -6.34 6.88 3.50
N PRO A 98 -6.01 6.42 4.72
CA PRO A 98 -7.07 6.03 5.66
C PRO A 98 -7.95 7.18 6.11
N HIS A 99 -7.39 8.39 6.12
CA HIS A 99 -8.11 9.61 6.50
C HIS A 99 -7.63 10.76 5.64
N THR A 100 -8.52 11.70 5.37
CA THR A 100 -8.15 12.88 4.57
C THR A 100 -7.04 13.69 5.22
N ARG A 101 -6.95 13.68 6.54
CA ARG A 101 -5.93 14.45 7.28
C ARG A 101 -4.63 13.68 7.49
N ASN A 102 -4.70 12.36 7.48
CA ASN A 102 -3.53 11.54 7.75
C ASN A 102 -2.94 11.05 6.44
N GLN A 103 -1.94 11.77 5.96
CA GLN A 103 -1.24 11.40 4.75
C GLN A 103 0.11 10.74 5.04
N GLY A 104 0.36 10.41 6.31
CA GLY A 104 1.56 9.69 6.71
C GLY A 104 1.45 8.19 6.57
N SER A 105 0.30 7.68 6.15
CA SER A 105 0.14 6.26 5.88
C SER A 105 -0.81 6.03 4.72
N VAL A 106 -0.75 4.82 4.16
CA VAL A 106 -1.68 4.40 3.12
C VAL A 106 -2.20 3.01 3.45
N ARG A 107 -3.40 2.71 2.98
CA ARG A 107 -3.94 1.36 3.03
C ARG A 107 -3.94 0.79 1.63
N ILE A 108 -3.49 -0.44 1.51
CA ILE A 108 -3.36 -1.12 0.24
C ILE A 108 -4.24 -2.37 0.29
N LEU A 109 -5.10 -2.50 -0.70
CA LEU A 109 -5.88 -3.71 -0.89
C LEU A 109 -5.17 -4.58 -1.90
N LEU A 110 -4.82 -5.79 -1.49
CA LEU A 110 -4.10 -6.72 -2.33
C LEU A 110 -5.08 -7.63 -3.06
N ARG A 111 -4.70 -8.00 -4.28
CA ARG A 111 -5.44 -8.98 -5.07
C ARG A 111 -5.34 -10.32 -4.37
N ARG A 112 -6.40 -11.10 -4.40
CA ARG A 112 -6.33 -12.45 -3.87
C ARG A 112 -5.26 -13.22 -4.63
N ALA A 113 -4.48 -14.03 -3.90
CA ALA A 113 -3.49 -14.88 -4.52
C ALA A 113 -4.18 -15.68 -5.61
N GLY A 114 -3.51 -15.80 -6.75
CA GLY A 114 -4.08 -16.52 -7.87
C GLY A 114 -4.46 -17.92 -7.45
N ARG A 115 -5.70 -18.29 -7.70
CA ARG A 115 -6.15 -19.63 -7.40
C ARG A 115 -6.02 -20.47 -8.62
N PRO A 116 -5.40 -21.65 -8.49
CA PRO A 116 -5.36 -22.57 -9.62
C PRO A 116 -6.77 -22.92 -10.06
N ARG A 117 -6.95 -23.05 -11.32
CA ARG A 117 -8.24 -23.44 -11.87
C ARG A 117 -8.27 -24.93 -12.13
#